data_5afd4910d75db1200c241db1a543326d
#
_entry.id   5afd4910d75db1200c241db1a543326d
#
_cell.length_a   1.000
_cell.length_b   1.000
_cell.length_c   1.000
_cell.angle_alpha   90.00
_cell.angle_beta   90.00
_cell.angle_gamma   90.00
#
_symmetry.space_group_name_H-M   'P 1'
#
loop_
_entity.id
_entity.type
_entity.pdbx_description
1 polymer ?
#
loop_
_entity_poly.entity_id
_entity_poly.type
_entity_poly.pdbx_seq_one_letter_code
_entity_poly.pdbx_strand_id
1 'polypeptide(L)'
;DDLAAVMSQLPTVFELQFAFTAWNMPEHVLERFASGDIDALRSRGDFEGLTALGLTKPQLLTLNRLICGTQTIENAPGLKDEHLPVFDCANRCGPNGKRFIRSEGHILMMAAAQPFISGAISKTINLPNEATEEDIDGCYRLSWESGLKANALYRDGCKLSQPLNTSLDADTLDDDEDEREVELAREEVATEVAIAAGAAATV
;
A
#
# COMPACT_ATOMS: atom_id res chain seq x y z
N ASP A 1 -29.31 -6.09 -3.82
CA ASP A 1 -28.49 -6.71 -2.77
C ASP A 1 -27.23 -5.88 -2.56
N ASP A 2 -27.18 -5.11 -1.48
CA ASP A 2 -26.13 -4.16 -1.16
C ASP A 2 -24.75 -4.82 -1.02
N LEU A 3 -24.72 -6.00 -0.40
CA LEU A 3 -23.51 -6.80 -0.27
C LEU A 3 -22.96 -7.21 -1.64
N ALA A 4 -23.83 -7.58 -2.58
CA ALA A 4 -23.41 -7.95 -3.93
C ALA A 4 -22.80 -6.77 -4.68
N ALA A 5 -23.33 -5.56 -4.49
CA ALA A 5 -22.78 -4.35 -5.10
C ALA A 5 -21.35 -4.05 -4.61
N VAL A 6 -21.12 -4.13 -3.30
CA VAL A 6 -19.80 -3.96 -2.71
C VAL A 6 -18.86 -5.11 -3.12
N MET A 7 -19.31 -6.36 -3.05
CA MET A 7 -18.49 -7.52 -3.44
C MET A 7 -18.04 -7.47 -4.90
N SER A 8 -18.82 -6.89 -5.79
CA SER A 8 -18.44 -6.75 -7.21
C SER A 8 -17.25 -5.81 -7.42
N GLN A 9 -16.97 -4.92 -6.48
CA GLN A 9 -15.87 -3.95 -6.55
C GLN A 9 -14.58 -4.45 -5.90
N LEU A 10 -14.66 -5.40 -4.95
CA LEU A 10 -13.49 -5.93 -4.23
C LEU A 10 -12.33 -6.37 -5.13
N PRO A 11 -12.55 -7.03 -6.30
CA PRO A 11 -11.45 -7.42 -7.17
C PRO A 11 -10.68 -6.25 -7.80
N THR A 12 -11.23 -5.05 -7.77
CA THR A 12 -10.65 -3.84 -8.41
C THR A 12 -10.00 -2.88 -7.43
N VAL A 13 -10.16 -3.09 -6.13
CA VAL A 13 -9.62 -2.21 -5.09
C VAL A 13 -8.38 -2.84 -4.42
N PHE A 14 -7.39 -2.01 -4.13
CA PHE A 14 -6.18 -2.42 -3.41
C PHE A 14 -6.37 -2.39 -1.90
N GLU A 15 -7.29 -1.58 -1.42
CA GLU A 15 -7.65 -1.45 -0.01
C GLU A 15 -9.16 -1.46 0.14
N LEU A 16 -9.62 -2.15 1.17
CA LEU A 16 -11.03 -2.38 1.45
C LEU A 16 -11.83 -1.08 1.54
N GLN A 17 -11.26 -0.04 2.12
CA GLN A 17 -11.89 1.27 2.26
C GLN A 17 -12.35 1.89 0.94
N PHE A 18 -11.65 1.62 -0.18
CA PHE A 18 -12.04 2.14 -1.49
C PHE A 18 -13.35 1.53 -2.02
N ALA A 19 -13.72 0.35 -1.55
CA ALA A 19 -15.03 -0.22 -1.85
C ALA A 19 -16.17 0.42 -1.04
N PHE A 20 -15.84 1.14 0.06
CA PHE A 20 -16.80 1.76 0.98
C PHE A 20 -16.76 3.30 0.97
N THR A 21 -16.47 3.88 -0.17
CA THR A 21 -16.57 5.33 -0.36
C THR A 21 -18.02 5.77 -0.53
N ALA A 22 -18.31 7.07 -0.37
CA ALA A 22 -19.65 7.63 -0.61
C ALA A 22 -20.16 7.42 -2.05
N TRP A 23 -19.29 7.14 -3.01
CA TRP A 23 -19.66 6.84 -4.39
C TRP A 23 -20.02 5.38 -4.62
N ASN A 24 -19.46 4.49 -3.83
CA ASN A 24 -19.57 3.05 -4.00
C ASN A 24 -20.64 2.42 -3.08
N MET A 25 -21.02 3.12 -2.02
CA MET A 25 -22.06 2.65 -1.10
C MET A 25 -23.46 2.96 -1.60
N PRO A 26 -24.45 2.06 -1.35
CA PRO A 26 -25.85 2.28 -1.68
C PRO A 26 -26.42 3.53 -1.00
N GLU A 27 -27.29 4.26 -1.71
CA GLU A 27 -27.86 5.54 -1.22
C GLU A 27 -28.60 5.39 0.11
N HIS A 28 -29.42 4.37 0.26
CA HIS A 28 -30.17 4.15 1.51
C HIS A 28 -29.27 3.83 2.73
N VAL A 29 -28.02 3.38 2.49
CA VAL A 29 -27.01 3.26 3.55
C VAL A 29 -26.41 4.62 3.85
N LEU A 30 -26.11 5.41 2.81
CA LEU A 30 -25.55 6.76 2.94
C LEU A 30 -26.52 7.74 3.61
N GLU A 31 -27.84 7.57 3.45
CA GLU A 31 -28.86 8.38 4.12
C GLU A 31 -28.67 8.40 5.65
N ARG A 32 -28.15 7.34 6.23
CA ARG A 32 -27.86 7.26 7.68
C ARG A 32 -26.75 8.22 8.12
N PHE A 33 -25.89 8.65 7.21
CA PHE A 33 -24.71 9.49 7.47
C PHE A 33 -24.81 10.88 6.84
N ALA A 34 -25.70 11.06 5.84
CA ALA A 34 -25.77 12.25 5.02
C ALA A 34 -26.56 13.41 5.61
N SER A 35 -27.20 13.23 6.79
CA SER A 35 -28.09 14.28 7.38
C SER A 35 -29.09 14.87 6.37
N GLY A 36 -29.52 14.08 5.38
CA GLY A 36 -30.48 14.46 4.34
C GLY A 36 -29.87 14.97 3.03
N ASP A 37 -28.54 15.09 2.91
CA ASP A 37 -27.87 15.53 1.67
C ASP A 37 -26.70 14.60 1.32
N ILE A 38 -26.98 13.61 0.46
CA ILE A 38 -25.99 12.63 -0.01
C ILE A 38 -24.96 13.30 -0.94
N ASP A 39 -25.37 14.29 -1.73
CA ASP A 39 -24.48 14.96 -2.66
C ASP A 39 -23.43 15.80 -1.92
N ALA A 40 -23.84 16.45 -0.82
CA ALA A 40 -22.90 17.10 0.07
C ALA A 40 -21.91 16.11 0.70
N LEU A 41 -22.36 14.92 1.11
CA LEU A 41 -21.50 13.87 1.65
C LEU A 41 -20.48 13.38 0.61
N ARG A 42 -20.92 13.18 -0.63
CA ARG A 42 -20.06 12.77 -1.75
C ARG A 42 -19.02 13.86 -2.10
N SER A 43 -19.42 15.12 -2.01
CA SER A 43 -18.55 16.25 -2.36
C SER A 43 -17.43 16.51 -1.36
N ARG A 44 -17.59 16.06 -0.11
CA ARG A 44 -16.58 16.24 0.94
C ARG A 44 -15.30 15.46 0.69
N GLY A 45 -15.37 14.31 0.05
CA GLY A 45 -14.20 13.48 -0.28
C GLY A 45 -13.47 12.81 0.91
N ASP A 46 -13.89 13.12 2.15
CA ASP A 46 -13.32 12.62 3.40
C ASP A 46 -14.17 11.54 4.08
N PHE A 47 -15.20 11.03 3.40
CA PHE A 47 -16.08 10.02 3.95
C PHE A 47 -15.45 8.63 3.91
N GLU A 48 -15.20 8.08 5.06
CA GLU A 48 -14.70 6.72 5.27
C GLU A 48 -15.83 5.81 5.76
N GLY A 49 -16.46 5.08 4.84
CA GLY A 49 -17.66 4.31 5.14
C GLY A 49 -17.46 3.25 6.23
N LEU A 50 -16.33 2.57 6.25
CA LEU A 50 -16.05 1.53 7.26
C LEU A 50 -15.86 2.13 8.66
N THR A 51 -15.17 3.25 8.77
CA THR A 51 -15.05 4.00 10.04
C THR A 51 -16.41 4.55 10.49
N ALA A 52 -17.23 5.04 9.56
CA ALA A 52 -18.59 5.49 9.83
C ALA A 52 -19.51 4.35 10.32
N LEU A 53 -19.25 3.12 9.90
CA LEU A 53 -19.92 1.90 10.37
C LEU A 53 -19.42 1.42 11.73
N GLY A 54 -18.40 2.07 12.31
CA GLY A 54 -17.90 1.81 13.65
C GLY A 54 -16.67 0.91 13.73
N LEU A 55 -16.02 0.60 12.58
CA LEU A 55 -14.80 -0.19 12.62
C LEU A 55 -13.62 0.68 13.10
N THR A 56 -12.81 0.10 13.96
CA THR A 56 -11.57 0.71 14.43
C THR A 56 -10.43 0.53 13.43
N LYS A 57 -9.38 1.34 13.53
CA LYS A 57 -8.19 1.21 12.67
C LYS A 57 -7.56 -0.19 12.69
N PRO A 58 -7.32 -0.84 13.85
CA PRO A 58 -6.79 -2.21 13.90
C PRO A 58 -7.69 -3.23 13.19
N GLN A 59 -9.02 -3.12 13.36
CA GLN A 59 -9.98 -3.97 12.67
C GLN A 59 -9.92 -3.77 11.14
N LEU A 60 -9.80 -2.52 10.68
CA LEU A 60 -9.67 -2.20 9.25
C LEU A 60 -8.39 -2.79 8.65
N LEU A 61 -7.26 -2.68 9.34
CA LEU A 61 -5.99 -3.27 8.90
C LEU A 61 -6.09 -4.80 8.81
N THR A 62 -6.72 -5.44 9.80
CA THR A 62 -6.92 -6.90 9.80
C THR A 62 -7.82 -7.33 8.66
N LEU A 63 -8.96 -6.67 8.45
CA LEU A 63 -9.89 -6.97 7.36
C LEU A 63 -9.26 -6.70 5.99
N ASN A 64 -8.53 -5.61 5.85
CA ASN A 64 -7.82 -5.29 4.61
C ASN A 64 -6.83 -6.40 4.24
N ARG A 65 -6.06 -6.88 5.21
CA ARG A 65 -5.11 -7.98 5.02
C ARG A 65 -5.80 -9.31 4.66
N LEU A 66 -6.96 -9.59 5.24
CA LEU A 66 -7.73 -10.82 4.95
C LEU A 66 -8.38 -10.79 3.56
N ILE A 67 -8.90 -9.65 3.14
CA ILE A 67 -9.71 -9.50 1.92
C ILE A 67 -8.85 -9.07 0.74
N CYS A 68 -8.02 -8.03 0.88
CA CYS A 68 -7.17 -7.48 -0.17
C CYS A 68 -5.75 -8.08 -0.19
N GLY A 69 -5.38 -8.87 0.84
CA GLY A 69 -4.07 -9.50 0.97
C GLY A 69 -3.01 -8.55 1.52
N THR A 70 -1.75 -9.01 1.47
CA THR A 70 -0.59 -8.28 2.03
C THR A 70 0.01 -7.28 1.06
N GLN A 71 -0.44 -7.27 -0.20
CA GLN A 71 0.09 -6.46 -1.31
C GLN A 71 1.59 -6.64 -1.58
N THR A 72 2.17 -7.68 -1.04
CA THR A 72 3.55 -8.09 -1.29
C THR A 72 3.62 -9.60 -1.55
N ILE A 73 4.58 -10.01 -2.37
CA ILE A 73 4.87 -11.43 -2.61
C ILE A 73 5.72 -12.04 -1.50
N GLU A 74 6.28 -11.21 -0.64
CA GLU A 74 7.09 -11.67 0.49
C GLU A 74 6.25 -12.55 1.41
N ASN A 75 6.81 -13.67 1.83
CA ASN A 75 6.14 -14.71 2.62
C ASN A 75 4.93 -15.39 1.93
N ALA A 76 4.82 -15.31 0.60
CA ALA A 76 3.76 -16.00 -0.13
C ALA A 76 3.92 -17.53 0.03
N PRO A 77 2.84 -18.27 0.35
CA PRO A 77 2.91 -19.72 0.52
C PRO A 77 3.47 -20.42 -0.72
N GLY A 78 4.48 -21.26 -0.54
CA GLY A 78 5.09 -22.04 -1.63
C GLY A 78 6.12 -21.28 -2.47
N LEU A 79 6.33 -20.00 -2.27
CA LEU A 79 7.43 -19.26 -2.89
C LEU A 79 8.71 -19.42 -2.05
N LYS A 80 9.80 -19.81 -2.70
CA LYS A 80 11.10 -19.91 -2.03
C LYS A 80 11.80 -18.56 -2.01
N ASP A 81 12.56 -18.28 -0.94
CA ASP A 81 13.30 -17.04 -0.75
C ASP A 81 14.30 -16.77 -1.88
N GLU A 82 14.89 -17.82 -2.46
CA GLU A 82 15.83 -17.71 -3.59
C GLU A 82 15.20 -17.10 -4.85
N HIS A 83 13.86 -17.15 -4.97
CA HIS A 83 13.13 -16.59 -6.11
C HIS A 83 12.65 -15.15 -5.89
N LEU A 84 12.65 -14.65 -4.64
CA LEU A 84 12.16 -13.31 -4.31
C LEU A 84 12.83 -12.19 -5.12
N PRO A 85 14.17 -12.22 -5.39
CA PRO A 85 14.83 -11.16 -6.14
C PRO A 85 14.26 -10.91 -7.54
N VAL A 86 13.62 -11.91 -8.17
CA VAL A 86 12.99 -11.78 -9.49
C VAL A 86 11.79 -10.82 -9.46
N PHE A 87 11.17 -10.69 -8.29
CA PHE A 87 9.97 -9.87 -8.06
C PHE A 87 10.27 -8.51 -7.43
N ASP A 88 11.54 -8.19 -7.15
CA ASP A 88 11.89 -6.90 -6.58
C ASP A 88 11.53 -5.76 -7.53
N CYS A 89 10.79 -4.79 -7.02
CA CYS A 89 10.37 -3.58 -7.73
C CYS A 89 11.25 -2.38 -7.35
N ALA A 90 11.04 -1.25 -8.03
CA ALA A 90 11.76 -0.01 -7.72
C ALA A 90 11.44 0.54 -6.33
N ASN A 91 10.24 0.25 -5.83
CA ASN A 91 9.77 0.61 -4.48
C ASN A 91 9.37 -0.65 -3.73
N ARG A 92 9.25 -0.54 -2.42
CA ARG A 92 8.63 -1.57 -1.59
C ARG A 92 7.17 -1.76 -2.00
N CYS A 93 6.71 -3.01 -1.99
CA CYS A 93 5.34 -3.36 -2.38
C CYS A 93 4.48 -3.54 -1.13
N GLY A 94 3.43 -2.74 -1.03
CA GLY A 94 2.50 -2.75 0.10
C GLY A 94 3.11 -2.24 1.42
N PRO A 95 2.30 -2.10 2.47
CA PRO A 95 2.72 -1.53 3.75
C PRO A 95 3.77 -2.40 4.48
N ASN A 96 3.77 -3.70 4.24
CA ASN A 96 4.64 -4.66 4.91
C ASN A 96 5.82 -5.14 4.04
N GLY A 97 5.94 -4.68 2.80
CA GLY A 97 7.04 -5.06 1.90
C GLY A 97 8.35 -4.44 2.35
N LYS A 98 9.41 -5.27 2.36
CA LYS A 98 10.77 -4.85 2.76
C LYS A 98 11.73 -4.80 1.57
N ARG A 99 11.41 -5.58 0.53
CA ARG A 99 12.29 -5.77 -0.63
C ARG A 99 12.05 -4.70 -1.69
N PHE A 100 13.13 -4.25 -2.28
CA PHE A 100 13.15 -3.33 -3.42
C PHE A 100 14.52 -3.39 -4.11
N ILE A 101 14.59 -2.93 -5.35
CA ILE A 101 15.86 -2.77 -6.06
C ILE A 101 16.58 -1.56 -5.49
N ARG A 102 17.76 -1.76 -4.93
CA ARG A 102 18.57 -0.68 -4.36
C ARG A 102 18.99 0.34 -5.42
N SER A 103 19.23 1.58 -5.00
CA SER A 103 19.66 2.68 -5.85
C SER A 103 20.88 2.34 -6.72
N GLU A 104 21.85 1.61 -6.16
CA GLU A 104 23.06 1.18 -6.88
C GLU A 104 22.71 0.26 -8.05
N GLY A 105 21.72 -0.64 -7.88
CA GLY A 105 21.27 -1.52 -8.97
C GLY A 105 20.73 -0.73 -10.16
N HIS A 106 19.96 0.33 -9.91
CA HIS A 106 19.47 1.22 -10.95
C HIS A 106 20.61 1.98 -11.63
N ILE A 107 21.56 2.53 -10.87
CA ILE A 107 22.71 3.28 -11.38
C ILE A 107 23.59 2.36 -12.25
N LEU A 108 23.93 1.18 -11.77
CA LEU A 108 24.78 0.24 -12.50
C LEU A 108 24.11 -0.27 -13.79
N MET A 109 22.79 -0.49 -13.78
CA MET A 109 22.05 -0.84 -15.00
C MET A 109 22.08 0.30 -16.03
N MET A 110 21.89 1.56 -15.58
CA MET A 110 22.00 2.72 -16.45
C MET A 110 23.42 2.86 -16.98
N ALA A 111 24.44 2.66 -16.15
CA ALA A 111 25.85 2.73 -16.54
C ALA A 111 26.21 1.69 -17.59
N ALA A 112 25.71 0.47 -17.47
CA ALA A 112 25.90 -0.58 -18.46
C ALA A 112 25.27 -0.24 -19.82
N ALA A 113 24.17 0.49 -19.85
CA ALA A 113 23.48 0.89 -21.08
C ALA A 113 24.03 2.19 -21.68
N GLN A 114 24.57 3.11 -20.87
CA GLN A 114 24.99 4.46 -21.30
C GLN A 114 25.99 4.48 -22.47
N PRO A 115 27.00 3.58 -22.58
CA PRO A 115 27.93 3.57 -23.70
C PRO A 115 27.26 3.36 -25.07
N PHE A 116 26.09 2.75 -25.10
CA PHE A 116 25.34 2.45 -26.32
C PHE A 116 24.30 3.51 -26.66
N ILE A 117 24.14 4.52 -25.81
CA ILE A 117 23.12 5.56 -25.94
C ILE A 117 23.81 6.93 -26.05
N SER A 118 23.61 7.64 -27.17
CA SER A 118 24.22 8.95 -27.42
C SER A 118 23.66 10.05 -26.50
N GLY A 119 22.39 10.00 -26.17
CA GLY A 119 21.74 10.91 -25.21
C GLY A 119 21.93 10.49 -23.76
N ALA A 120 21.37 11.25 -22.84
CA ALA A 120 21.24 10.88 -21.44
C ALA A 120 20.07 9.91 -21.24
N ILE A 121 20.17 9.04 -20.24
CA ILE A 121 19.08 8.14 -19.84
C ILE A 121 18.25 8.85 -18.77
N SER A 122 16.97 9.11 -19.08
CA SER A 122 16.02 9.69 -18.13
C SER A 122 15.36 8.60 -17.30
N LYS A 123 15.92 8.32 -16.13
CA LYS A 123 15.33 7.39 -15.17
C LYS A 123 15.38 8.01 -13.77
N THR A 124 14.23 8.00 -13.09
CA THR A 124 14.16 8.34 -11.68
C THR A 124 14.62 7.15 -10.83
N ILE A 125 15.54 7.37 -9.93
CA ILE A 125 16.00 6.43 -8.92
C ILE A 125 15.24 6.78 -7.64
N ASN A 126 14.44 5.83 -7.16
CA ASN A 126 13.66 6.01 -5.94
C ASN A 126 14.52 5.62 -4.74
N LEU A 127 14.50 6.46 -3.72
CA LEU A 127 15.11 6.25 -2.43
C LEU A 127 14.01 6.14 -1.38
N PRO A 128 14.14 5.25 -0.40
CA PRO A 128 13.18 5.13 0.68
C PRO A 128 13.19 6.38 1.59
N ASN A 129 12.14 6.55 2.39
CA ASN A 129 11.99 7.71 3.27
C ASN A 129 13.15 7.85 4.29
N GLU A 130 13.70 6.74 4.76
CA GLU A 130 14.81 6.69 5.68
C GLU A 130 16.19 7.00 5.06
N ALA A 131 16.27 7.22 3.73
CA ALA A 131 17.52 7.55 3.06
C ALA A 131 18.10 8.88 3.58
N THR A 132 19.39 8.87 3.89
CA THR A 132 20.13 9.99 4.43
C THR A 132 20.70 10.92 3.34
N GLU A 133 21.27 12.05 3.73
CA GLU A 133 21.99 12.93 2.79
C GLU A 133 23.23 12.23 2.22
N GLU A 134 23.91 11.40 3.02
CA GLU A 134 25.05 10.60 2.60
C GLU A 134 24.68 9.56 1.53
N ASP A 135 23.49 8.95 1.64
CA ASP A 135 22.99 8.02 0.63
C ASP A 135 22.73 8.75 -0.71
N ILE A 136 22.18 9.95 -0.63
CA ILE A 136 21.95 10.81 -1.80
C ILE A 136 23.27 11.22 -2.46
N ASP A 137 24.25 11.71 -1.67
CA ASP A 137 25.60 12.05 -2.17
C ASP A 137 26.27 10.83 -2.80
N GLY A 138 26.17 9.67 -2.14
CA GLY A 138 26.67 8.39 -2.66
C GLY A 138 26.09 8.03 -4.02
N CYS A 139 24.78 8.23 -4.22
CA CYS A 139 24.12 8.01 -5.51
C CYS A 139 24.66 8.95 -6.60
N TYR A 140 24.83 10.24 -6.31
CA TYR A 140 25.40 11.19 -7.27
C TYR A 140 26.84 10.85 -7.60
N ARG A 141 27.65 10.53 -6.61
CA ARG A 141 29.06 10.14 -6.79
C ARG A 141 29.18 8.89 -7.64
N LEU A 142 28.44 7.83 -7.31
CA LEU A 142 28.44 6.57 -8.07
C LEU A 142 28.00 6.80 -9.53
N SER A 143 27.00 7.64 -9.74
CA SER A 143 26.51 7.98 -11.09
C SER A 143 27.59 8.69 -11.91
N TRP A 144 28.30 9.63 -11.32
CA TRP A 144 29.40 10.34 -11.95
C TRP A 144 30.60 9.43 -12.25
N GLU A 145 31.04 8.63 -11.27
CA GLU A 145 32.13 7.66 -11.44
C GLU A 145 31.81 6.60 -12.51
N SER A 146 30.55 6.24 -12.64
CA SER A 146 30.05 5.28 -13.64
C SER A 146 29.84 5.90 -15.03
N GLY A 147 30.10 7.20 -15.21
CA GLY A 147 30.00 7.90 -16.49
C GLY A 147 28.59 8.16 -16.98
N LEU A 148 27.61 8.25 -16.10
CA LEU A 148 26.24 8.65 -16.45
C LEU A 148 26.20 10.12 -16.86
N LYS A 149 25.38 10.42 -17.89
CA LYS A 149 25.17 11.78 -18.39
C LYS A 149 24.11 12.55 -17.65
N ALA A 150 23.21 11.85 -16.96
CA ALA A 150 22.17 12.43 -16.10
C ALA A 150 21.86 11.50 -14.94
N ASN A 151 21.38 12.09 -13.84
CA ASN A 151 20.85 11.37 -12.69
C ASN A 151 19.63 12.13 -12.15
N ALA A 152 18.56 11.43 -11.84
CA ALA A 152 17.37 11.97 -11.20
C ALA A 152 17.03 11.11 -9.98
N LEU A 153 17.05 11.72 -8.80
CA LEU A 153 16.73 11.05 -7.54
C LEU A 153 15.38 11.52 -7.03
N TYR A 154 14.62 10.61 -6.44
CA TYR A 154 13.40 10.89 -5.71
C TYR A 154 13.44 10.15 -4.38
N ARG A 155 13.43 10.89 -3.26
CA ARG A 155 13.29 10.31 -1.93
C ARG A 155 11.83 10.31 -1.54
N ASP A 156 11.35 9.18 -1.06
CA ASP A 156 9.98 9.05 -0.58
C ASP A 156 9.70 10.04 0.57
N GLY A 157 8.49 10.59 0.62
CA GLY A 157 8.12 11.59 1.62
C GLY A 157 8.76 12.99 1.46
N CYS A 158 9.56 13.27 0.41
CA CYS A 158 10.18 14.59 0.23
C CYS A 158 9.22 15.68 -0.27
N LYS A 159 7.96 15.33 -0.63
CA LYS A 159 6.92 16.26 -1.06
C LYS A 159 5.69 16.09 -0.20
N LEU A 160 5.02 17.22 0.10
CA LEU A 160 3.78 17.25 0.89
C LEU A 160 2.60 16.52 0.22
N SER A 161 2.64 16.33 -1.10
CA SER A 161 1.63 15.62 -1.86
C SER A 161 2.33 14.65 -2.81
N GLN A 162 2.09 13.36 -2.58
CA GLN A 162 2.57 12.30 -3.46
C GLN A 162 1.42 11.80 -4.34
N PRO A 163 1.57 11.78 -5.67
CA PRO A 163 0.49 11.34 -6.57
C PRO A 163 0.20 9.83 -6.50
N LEU A 164 1.01 9.04 -5.79
CA LEU A 164 0.90 7.58 -5.70
C LEU A 164 1.14 7.10 -4.25
N ASN A 165 0.41 7.63 -3.27
CA ASN A 165 0.31 6.98 -1.97
C ASN A 165 -0.70 5.85 -2.06
N THR A 166 -0.22 4.62 -2.01
CA THR A 166 -1.03 3.40 -1.96
C THR A 166 -1.19 2.86 -0.53
N SER A 167 -0.78 3.62 0.48
CA SER A 167 -0.85 3.20 1.88
C SER A 167 -1.73 4.14 2.69
N LEU A 168 -2.60 3.57 3.51
CA LEU A 168 -3.04 4.20 4.76
C LEU A 168 -1.76 4.63 5.48
N ASP A 169 -1.65 5.90 5.88
CA ASP A 169 -0.49 6.46 6.54
C ASP A 169 -0.03 5.53 7.69
N ALA A 170 0.97 4.71 7.40
CA ALA A 170 1.64 3.89 8.41
C ALA A 170 2.52 4.76 9.33
N ASP A 171 2.74 6.03 8.97
CA ASP A 171 3.61 6.96 9.68
C ASP A 171 3.02 7.54 10.99
N THR A 172 1.86 7.05 11.45
CA THR A 172 1.24 7.53 12.70
C THR A 172 1.09 6.45 13.77
N LEU A 173 1.68 5.29 13.57
CA LEU A 173 1.60 4.19 14.53
C LEU A 173 2.89 4.18 15.37
N ASP A 174 2.76 4.36 16.68
CA ASP A 174 3.82 4.05 17.66
C ASP A 174 3.98 2.53 17.67
N ASP A 175 5.12 2.05 17.15
CA ASP A 175 5.33 0.66 16.67
C ASP A 175 5.05 -0.48 17.69
N ASP A 176 5.07 -0.22 19.01
CA ASP A 176 5.04 -1.27 20.03
C ASP A 176 3.65 -1.53 20.68
N GLU A 177 2.76 -0.55 20.73
CA GLU A 177 1.39 -0.74 21.28
C GLU A 177 0.43 -1.25 20.20
N ASP A 178 0.63 -0.84 18.97
CA ASP A 178 -0.26 -1.16 17.85
C ASP A 178 -0.06 -2.59 17.31
N GLU A 179 1.14 -3.18 17.36
CA GLU A 179 1.33 -4.60 17.01
C GLU A 179 0.53 -5.53 17.93
N ARG A 180 0.43 -5.21 19.21
CA ARG A 180 -0.38 -5.98 20.17
C ARG A 180 -1.88 -5.83 19.94
N GLU A 181 -2.37 -4.63 19.62
CA GLU A 181 -3.79 -4.41 19.30
C GLU A 181 -4.18 -5.09 17.98
N VAL A 182 -3.30 -5.07 16.98
CA VAL A 182 -3.50 -5.79 15.71
C VAL A 182 -3.53 -7.31 15.93
N GLU A 183 -2.70 -7.85 16.83
CA GLU A 183 -2.69 -9.29 17.12
C GLU A 183 -3.95 -9.73 17.90
N LEU A 184 -4.42 -8.93 18.84
CA LEU A 184 -5.68 -9.16 19.57
C LEU A 184 -6.90 -9.09 18.62
N ALA A 185 -6.96 -8.06 17.76
CA ALA A 185 -8.02 -7.93 16.76
C ALA A 185 -8.01 -9.09 15.76
N ARG A 186 -6.84 -9.65 15.44
CA ARG A 186 -6.69 -10.82 14.58
C ARG A 186 -7.27 -12.08 15.21
N GLU A 187 -7.06 -12.29 16.51
CA GLU A 187 -7.63 -13.43 17.24
C GLU A 187 -9.15 -13.31 17.34
N GLU A 188 -9.69 -12.11 17.59
CA GLU A 188 -11.13 -11.87 17.62
C GLU A 188 -11.80 -12.15 16.27
N VAL A 189 -11.28 -11.58 15.19
CA VAL A 189 -11.80 -11.79 13.83
C VAL A 189 -11.67 -13.26 13.40
N ALA A 190 -10.56 -13.92 13.72
CA ALA A 190 -10.37 -15.34 13.42
C ALA A 190 -11.37 -16.22 14.17
N THR A 191 -11.70 -15.84 15.41
CA THR A 191 -12.68 -16.54 16.24
C THR A 191 -14.10 -16.33 15.70
N GLU A 192 -14.46 -15.11 15.30
CA GLU A 192 -15.78 -14.82 14.69
C GLU A 192 -15.95 -15.49 13.34
N VAL A 193 -14.93 -15.52 12.50
CA VAL A 193 -14.96 -16.23 11.22
C VAL A 193 -15.09 -17.75 11.42
N ALA A 194 -14.40 -18.31 12.42
CA ALA A 194 -14.52 -19.73 12.76
C ALA A 194 -15.92 -20.09 13.28
N ILE A 195 -16.53 -19.22 14.10
CA ILE A 195 -17.90 -19.39 14.60
C ILE A 195 -18.91 -19.29 13.46
N ALA A 196 -18.75 -18.32 12.55
CA ALA A 196 -19.61 -18.16 11.39
C ALA A 196 -19.50 -19.34 10.41
N ALA A 197 -18.30 -19.86 10.19
CA ALA A 197 -18.06 -21.05 9.36
C ALA A 197 -18.61 -22.32 10.00
N GLY A 198 -18.50 -22.46 11.33
CA GLY A 198 -19.08 -23.57 12.08
C GLY A 198 -20.62 -23.57 12.08
N ALA A 199 -21.24 -22.40 12.13
CA ALA A 199 -22.69 -22.24 12.05
C ALA A 199 -23.25 -22.55 10.65
N ALA A 200 -22.49 -22.28 9.59
CA ALA A 200 -22.88 -22.60 8.20
C ALA A 200 -22.76 -24.11 7.85
N ALA A 201 -22.00 -24.88 8.62
CA ALA A 201 -21.83 -26.32 8.42
C ALA A 201 -22.90 -27.18 9.14
N THR A 202 -23.85 -26.55 9.85
CA THR A 202 -24.85 -27.24 10.67
C THR A 202 -26.30 -27.05 10.15
N VAL A 203 -26.49 -26.58 8.91
CA VAL A 203 -27.80 -26.43 8.24
C VAL A 203 -27.90 -27.41 7.06
#